data_b98152732d90bc7baf464222a9efd325
#
_entry.id   b98152732d90bc7baf464222a9efd325
#
_cell.length_a   1.000
_cell.length_b   1.000
_cell.length_c   1.000
_cell.angle_alpha   90.00
_cell.angle_beta   90.00
_cell.angle_gamma   90.00
#
_symmetry.space_group_name_H-M   'P 1'
#
loop_
_entity.id
_entity.type
_entity.pdbx_description
1 polymer ?
#
loop_
_entity_poly.entity_id
_entity_poly.type
_entity_poly.pdbx_seq_one_letter_code
_entity_poly.pdbx_strand_id
1 'polypeptide(L)'
;VTMFEGDTVRVYSTFANPNVFGEYLLLLIPVTAALFLTEKKSKYRRALWGVSLILSAASVVFTQSRGCWVGIIVAAALFITFYEGRVWTAAPLLVLALFLVMPDTVFTRLSSIGNTSDTSTAYRIYIWLGTLDMLKYYFLGGVGLGEGAFGIAYPYFSYSGIDAPHSHSTYLQLVSDGGIPALLAFSALTLSFFKNVTFSYGVGGKRSFYSVMSLALGAGMLGFAVEGFFDYTFYNYRVAAIFFLYVGFSSAIRHMTGGGQDE
;
A
#
# COMPACT_ATOMS: atom_id res chain seq x y z
N VAL A 1 2.51 11.72 17.19
CA VAL A 1 3.30 10.83 18.03
C VAL A 1 4.45 10.28 17.19
N THR A 2 5.62 10.18 17.77
CA THR A 2 6.88 9.82 17.11
C THR A 2 7.56 8.66 17.83
N MET A 3 8.29 7.84 17.07
CA MET A 3 9.12 6.75 17.56
C MET A 3 10.58 7.06 17.22
N PHE A 4 11.49 6.78 18.14
CA PHE A 4 12.92 6.83 17.88
C PHE A 4 13.40 5.44 17.45
N GLU A 5 14.11 5.37 16.34
CA GLU A 5 14.81 4.19 15.84
C GLU A 5 16.27 4.57 15.59
N GLY A 6 17.13 4.29 16.56
CA GLY A 6 18.48 4.88 16.62
C GLY A 6 18.39 6.42 16.74
N ASP A 7 19.10 7.14 15.88
CA ASP A 7 19.08 8.61 15.82
C ASP A 7 17.95 9.18 14.96
N THR A 8 17.07 8.32 14.40
CA THR A 8 16.00 8.77 13.51
C THR A 8 14.65 8.85 14.22
N VAL A 9 13.90 9.93 13.92
CA VAL A 9 12.54 10.14 14.43
C VAL A 9 11.55 9.74 13.34
N ARG A 10 10.71 8.75 13.61
CA ARG A 10 9.66 8.28 12.69
C ARG A 10 8.29 8.69 13.20
N VAL A 11 7.43 9.15 12.30
CA VAL A 11 6.06 9.60 12.62
C VAL A 11 5.07 8.47 12.39
N TYR A 12 4.17 8.24 13.36
CA TYR A 12 3.13 7.22 13.26
C TYR A 12 1.72 7.69 13.65
N SER A 13 1.54 8.99 13.97
CA SER A 13 0.24 9.57 14.30
C SER A 13 -0.48 8.82 15.44
N THR A 14 -1.70 8.37 15.23
CA THR A 14 -2.52 7.56 16.16
C THR A 14 -2.40 6.05 15.90
N PHE A 15 -1.51 5.64 15.02
CA PHE A 15 -1.24 4.23 14.73
C PHE A 15 -0.17 3.69 15.67
N ALA A 16 -0.10 2.38 15.81
CA ALA A 16 0.89 1.75 16.69
C ALA A 16 2.32 1.79 16.13
N ASN A 17 2.46 2.02 14.79
CA ASN A 17 3.71 1.80 14.09
C ASN A 17 3.77 2.70 12.83
N PRO A 18 4.95 3.25 12.46
CA PRO A 18 5.11 4.08 11.27
C PRO A 18 4.77 3.38 9.95
N ASN A 19 5.04 2.08 9.81
CA ASN A 19 4.71 1.35 8.59
C ASN A 19 3.18 1.30 8.40
N VAL A 20 2.44 0.95 9.46
CA VAL A 20 0.97 0.92 9.43
C VAL A 20 0.38 2.29 9.06
N PHE A 21 0.96 3.37 9.58
CA PHE A 21 0.55 4.71 9.18
C PHE A 21 0.85 5.00 7.71
N GLY A 22 2.01 4.56 7.21
CA GLY A 22 2.36 4.64 5.80
C GLY A 22 1.41 3.86 4.90
N GLU A 23 1.04 2.64 5.27
CA GLU A 23 0.07 1.78 4.55
C GLU A 23 -1.31 2.45 4.45
N TYR A 24 -1.77 3.05 5.55
CA TYR A 24 -3.00 3.83 5.58
C TYR A 24 -2.95 5.01 4.60
N LEU A 25 -1.86 5.79 4.62
CA LEU A 25 -1.66 6.94 3.75
C LEU A 25 -1.52 6.54 2.28
N LEU A 26 -0.92 5.39 1.99
CA LEU A 26 -0.76 4.85 0.64
C LEU A 26 -2.12 4.63 -0.04
N LEU A 27 -3.12 4.18 0.69
CA LEU A 27 -4.49 4.09 0.20
C LEU A 27 -5.19 5.46 0.15
N LEU A 28 -4.95 6.35 1.10
CA LEU A 28 -5.64 7.64 1.19
C LEU A 28 -5.19 8.64 0.12
N ILE A 29 -3.90 8.71 -0.19
CA ILE A 29 -3.29 9.71 -1.08
C ILE A 29 -3.89 9.70 -2.49
N PRO A 30 -4.02 8.56 -3.20
CA PRO A 30 -4.58 8.55 -4.55
C PRO A 30 -6.04 9.03 -4.59
N VAL A 31 -6.85 8.66 -3.60
CA VAL A 31 -8.25 9.11 -3.48
C VAL A 31 -8.32 10.61 -3.23
N THR A 32 -7.47 11.14 -2.35
CA THR A 32 -7.39 12.57 -2.07
C THR A 32 -6.96 13.34 -3.31
N ALA A 33 -6.02 12.81 -4.09
CA ALA A 33 -5.62 13.39 -5.37
C ALA A 33 -6.79 13.40 -6.38
N ALA A 34 -7.57 12.33 -6.48
CA ALA A 34 -8.76 12.28 -7.34
C ALA A 34 -9.79 13.34 -6.92
N LEU A 35 -10.06 13.47 -5.62
CA LEU A 35 -10.97 14.50 -5.10
C LEU A 35 -10.48 15.92 -5.42
N PHE A 36 -9.18 16.19 -5.25
CA PHE A 36 -8.58 17.48 -5.61
C PHE A 36 -8.72 17.80 -7.09
N LEU A 37 -8.46 16.82 -7.95
CA LEU A 37 -8.47 16.99 -9.41
C LEU A 37 -9.88 17.12 -9.99
N THR A 38 -10.87 16.49 -9.35
CA THR A 38 -12.26 16.47 -9.83
C THR A 38 -13.16 17.53 -9.19
N GLU A 39 -12.76 18.14 -8.05
CA GLU A 39 -13.52 19.20 -7.41
C GLU A 39 -13.43 20.50 -8.21
N LYS A 40 -14.52 20.86 -8.90
CA LYS A 40 -14.64 22.07 -9.74
C LYS A 40 -15.65 23.07 -9.19
N LYS A 41 -16.50 22.66 -8.24
CA LYS A 41 -17.63 23.48 -7.77
C LYS A 41 -17.24 24.44 -6.63
N SER A 42 -16.29 24.07 -5.80
CA SER A 42 -15.90 24.84 -4.61
C SER A 42 -14.38 24.97 -4.49
N LYS A 43 -13.89 26.22 -4.61
CA LYS A 43 -12.46 26.52 -4.38
C LYS A 43 -11.98 26.15 -2.96
N TYR A 44 -12.86 26.28 -1.96
CA TYR A 44 -12.53 25.93 -0.58
C TYR A 44 -12.37 24.42 -0.40
N ARG A 45 -13.29 23.60 -0.95
CA ARG A 45 -13.17 22.15 -0.91
C ARG A 45 -11.94 21.69 -1.69
N ARG A 46 -11.69 22.27 -2.85
CA ARG A 46 -10.48 21.97 -3.63
C ARG A 46 -9.20 22.31 -2.85
N ALA A 47 -9.15 23.47 -2.18
CA ALA A 47 -8.03 23.84 -1.32
C ALA A 47 -7.86 22.85 -0.16
N LEU A 48 -8.95 22.44 0.50
CA LEU A 48 -8.93 21.44 1.56
C LEU A 48 -8.31 20.12 1.08
N TRP A 49 -8.74 19.59 -0.07
CA TRP A 49 -8.17 18.38 -0.65
C TRP A 49 -6.70 18.55 -1.02
N GLY A 50 -6.32 19.72 -1.54
CA GLY A 50 -4.93 20.05 -1.86
C GLY A 50 -4.03 20.07 -0.62
N VAL A 51 -4.47 20.73 0.46
CA VAL A 51 -3.75 20.73 1.75
C VAL A 51 -3.65 19.33 2.33
N SER A 52 -4.76 18.58 2.32
CA SER A 52 -4.77 17.18 2.79
C SER A 52 -3.79 16.31 2.02
N LEU A 53 -3.72 16.47 0.68
CA LEU A 53 -2.78 15.74 -0.18
C LEU A 53 -1.33 16.06 0.17
N ILE A 54 -0.99 17.34 0.32
CA ILE A 54 0.37 17.79 0.68
C ILE A 54 0.76 17.24 2.06
N LEU A 55 -0.12 17.38 3.05
CA LEU A 55 0.16 16.89 4.41
C LEU A 55 0.29 15.37 4.44
N SER A 56 -0.53 14.64 3.70
CA SER A 56 -0.44 13.18 3.61
C SER A 56 0.85 12.74 2.92
N ALA A 57 1.25 13.39 1.83
CA ALA A 57 2.50 13.09 1.14
C ALA A 57 3.72 13.39 2.03
N ALA A 58 3.74 14.53 2.72
CA ALA A 58 4.78 14.84 3.69
C ALA A 58 4.82 13.79 4.82
N SER A 59 3.67 13.39 5.34
CA SER A 59 3.58 12.37 6.40
C SER A 59 4.18 11.03 5.96
N VAL A 60 3.94 10.57 4.71
CA VAL A 60 4.56 9.34 4.18
C VAL A 60 6.08 9.43 4.22
N VAL A 61 6.65 10.58 3.85
CA VAL A 61 8.12 10.77 3.91
C VAL A 61 8.61 10.61 5.35
N PHE A 62 7.94 11.24 6.32
CA PHE A 62 8.32 11.17 7.73
C PHE A 62 8.00 9.83 8.41
N THR A 63 7.22 8.94 7.83
CA THR A 63 7.11 7.55 8.32
C THR A 63 8.43 6.79 8.15
N GLN A 64 9.26 7.17 7.20
CA GLN A 64 10.49 6.48 6.81
C GLN A 64 10.29 5.00 6.49
N SER A 65 9.08 4.62 6.04
CA SER A 65 8.76 3.28 5.58
C SER A 65 9.19 3.09 4.13
N ARG A 66 10.28 2.35 3.92
CA ARG A 66 10.84 2.08 2.57
C ARG A 66 9.83 1.41 1.65
N GLY A 67 9.09 0.44 2.17
CA GLY A 67 8.08 -0.28 1.38
C GLY A 67 6.93 0.65 0.98
N CYS A 68 6.43 1.51 1.90
CA CYS A 68 5.42 2.51 1.58
C CYS A 68 5.92 3.53 0.54
N TRP A 69 7.21 3.90 0.56
CA TRP A 69 7.77 4.78 -0.48
C TRP A 69 7.78 4.11 -1.85
N VAL A 70 8.18 2.83 -1.92
CA VAL A 70 8.09 2.06 -3.17
C VAL A 70 6.63 1.96 -3.62
N GLY A 71 5.72 1.63 -2.72
CA GLY A 71 4.28 1.54 -3.01
C GLY A 71 3.70 2.85 -3.54
N ILE A 72 4.01 4.01 -2.92
CA ILE A 72 3.48 5.30 -3.38
C ILE A 72 4.10 5.74 -4.72
N ILE A 73 5.36 5.41 -4.97
CA ILE A 73 6.00 5.66 -6.28
C ILE A 73 5.29 4.86 -7.37
N VAL A 74 5.01 3.58 -7.14
CA VAL A 74 4.27 2.73 -8.09
C VAL A 74 2.85 3.25 -8.30
N ALA A 75 2.14 3.61 -7.23
CA ALA A 75 0.81 4.20 -7.31
C ALA A 75 0.80 5.52 -8.11
N ALA A 76 1.74 6.41 -7.82
CA ALA A 76 1.89 7.68 -8.53
C ALA A 76 2.24 7.47 -10.01
N ALA A 77 3.16 6.55 -10.30
CA ALA A 77 3.55 6.21 -11.67
C ALA A 77 2.34 5.72 -12.49
N LEU A 78 1.54 4.80 -11.95
CA LEU A 78 0.32 4.35 -12.61
C LEU A 78 -0.66 5.52 -12.81
N PHE A 79 -0.94 6.28 -11.74
CA PHE A 79 -1.89 7.38 -11.78
C PHE A 79 -1.49 8.43 -12.81
N ILE A 80 -0.25 8.89 -12.80
CA ILE A 80 0.27 9.92 -13.72
C ILE A 80 0.23 9.43 -15.16
N THR A 81 0.64 8.18 -15.42
CA THR A 81 0.66 7.59 -16.76
C THR A 81 -0.73 7.65 -17.43
N PHE A 82 -1.76 7.28 -16.70
CA PHE A 82 -3.10 7.19 -17.25
C PHE A 82 -3.89 8.51 -17.18
N TYR A 83 -3.60 9.37 -16.19
CA TYR A 83 -4.26 10.67 -16.05
C TYR A 83 -3.69 11.73 -16.99
N GLU A 84 -2.37 11.90 -17.03
CA GLU A 84 -1.66 12.91 -17.85
C GLU A 84 -0.22 12.48 -18.11
N GLY A 85 -0.03 11.52 -19.01
CA GLY A 85 1.29 10.94 -19.31
C GLY A 85 2.36 11.94 -19.77
N ARG A 86 1.96 13.15 -20.23
CA ARG A 86 2.89 14.22 -20.57
C ARG A 86 3.72 14.72 -19.39
N VAL A 87 3.26 14.52 -18.15
CA VAL A 87 4.02 14.89 -16.95
C VAL A 87 5.37 14.16 -16.90
N TRP A 88 5.50 13.00 -17.52
CA TRP A 88 6.76 12.26 -17.60
C TRP A 88 7.88 13.03 -18.30
N THR A 89 7.56 13.98 -19.18
CA THR A 89 8.58 14.86 -19.80
C THR A 89 9.29 15.77 -18.79
N ALA A 90 8.60 16.07 -17.67
CA ALA A 90 9.17 16.86 -16.57
C ALA A 90 9.78 15.98 -15.46
N ALA A 91 9.65 14.64 -15.53
CA ALA A 91 10.14 13.75 -14.49
C ALA A 91 11.63 13.92 -14.15
N PRO A 92 12.55 14.10 -15.12
CA PRO A 92 13.96 14.34 -14.79
C PRO A 92 14.20 15.57 -13.92
N LEU A 93 13.47 16.67 -14.22
CA LEU A 93 13.56 17.91 -13.44
C LEU A 93 12.96 17.73 -12.03
N LEU A 94 11.85 16.98 -11.91
CA LEU A 94 11.23 16.69 -10.64
C LEU A 94 12.15 15.81 -9.76
N VAL A 95 12.76 14.80 -10.34
CA VAL A 95 13.73 13.93 -9.63
C VAL A 95 14.94 14.75 -9.16
N LEU A 96 15.47 15.61 -10.01
CA LEU A 96 16.59 16.51 -9.64
C LEU A 96 16.19 17.44 -8.48
N ALA A 97 15.00 18.06 -8.57
CA ALA A 97 14.50 18.97 -7.52
C ALA A 97 14.30 18.22 -6.20
N LEU A 98 13.72 17.01 -6.22
CA LEU A 98 13.58 16.17 -5.03
C LEU A 98 14.93 15.82 -4.42
N PHE A 99 15.91 15.47 -5.24
CA PHE A 99 17.25 15.14 -4.79
C PHE A 99 17.94 16.33 -4.10
N LEU A 100 17.77 17.55 -4.63
CA LEU A 100 18.36 18.77 -4.07
C LEU A 100 17.74 19.21 -2.74
N VAL A 101 16.49 18.80 -2.45
CA VAL A 101 15.75 19.22 -1.24
C VAL A 101 15.63 18.07 -0.22
N MET A 102 16.08 16.86 -0.60
CA MET A 102 15.92 15.66 0.23
C MET A 102 16.82 15.73 1.47
N PRO A 103 16.25 15.54 2.69
CA PRO A 103 17.06 15.46 3.90
C PRO A 103 18.02 14.25 3.86
N ASP A 104 19.21 14.40 4.45
CA ASP A 104 20.23 13.34 4.51
C ASP A 104 19.69 12.04 5.13
N THR A 105 18.81 12.15 6.13
CA THR A 105 18.16 10.99 6.76
C THR A 105 17.31 10.18 5.77
N VAL A 106 16.60 10.86 4.86
CA VAL A 106 15.79 10.21 3.80
C VAL A 106 16.72 9.58 2.76
N PHE A 107 17.79 10.28 2.37
CA PHE A 107 18.79 9.77 1.43
C PHE A 107 19.47 8.51 1.96
N THR A 108 19.95 8.53 3.21
CA THR A 108 20.56 7.37 3.88
C THR A 108 19.58 6.18 3.92
N ARG A 109 18.32 6.46 4.22
CA ARG A 109 17.27 5.40 4.27
C ARG A 109 16.96 4.83 2.89
N LEU A 110 16.97 5.64 1.84
CA LEU A 110 16.81 5.16 0.45
C LEU A 110 17.99 4.31 0.00
N SER A 111 19.22 4.72 0.31
CA SER A 111 20.43 3.96 -0.04
C SER A 111 20.54 2.62 0.68
N SER A 112 19.79 2.42 1.77
CA SER A 112 19.70 1.13 2.48
C SER A 112 18.70 0.16 1.87
N ILE A 113 17.95 0.53 0.82
CA ILE A 113 17.03 -0.38 0.13
C ILE A 113 17.86 -1.47 -0.58
N GLY A 114 17.55 -2.73 -0.26
CA GLY A 114 18.27 -3.90 -0.80
C GLY A 114 19.60 -4.22 -0.11
N ASN A 115 20.02 -3.43 0.90
CA ASN A 115 21.19 -3.77 1.70
C ASN A 115 20.86 -4.86 2.71
N THR A 116 21.40 -6.04 2.50
CA THR A 116 21.21 -7.21 3.40
C THR A 116 21.93 -7.08 4.74
N SER A 117 22.87 -6.14 4.87
CA SER A 117 23.50 -5.81 6.16
C SER A 117 22.65 -4.91 7.04
N ASP A 118 21.57 -4.32 6.51
CA ASP A 118 20.58 -3.58 7.29
C ASP A 118 19.80 -4.54 8.19
N THR A 119 19.79 -4.28 9.49
CA THR A 119 19.18 -5.17 10.49
C THR A 119 17.70 -5.43 10.23
N SER A 120 16.95 -4.44 9.78
CA SER A 120 15.53 -4.58 9.46
C SER A 120 15.30 -5.43 8.21
N THR A 121 16.18 -5.34 7.20
CA THR A 121 16.12 -6.17 5.99
C THR A 121 16.49 -7.62 6.32
N ALA A 122 17.60 -7.84 7.04
CA ALA A 122 18.04 -9.15 7.46
C ALA A 122 16.96 -9.86 8.32
N TYR A 123 16.37 -9.14 9.27
CA TYR A 123 15.29 -9.64 10.12
C TYR A 123 14.11 -10.18 9.29
N ARG A 124 13.64 -9.44 8.28
CA ARG A 124 12.56 -9.91 7.39
C ARG A 124 12.96 -11.13 6.58
N ILE A 125 14.18 -11.15 6.03
CA ILE A 125 14.67 -12.29 5.25
C ILE A 125 14.66 -13.58 6.11
N TYR A 126 15.14 -13.51 7.36
CA TYR A 126 15.11 -14.68 8.24
C TYR A 126 13.69 -15.12 8.58
N ILE A 127 12.77 -14.19 8.80
CA ILE A 127 11.35 -14.52 9.03
C ILE A 127 10.75 -15.17 7.76
N TRP A 128 11.05 -14.67 6.57
CA TRP A 128 10.55 -15.27 5.32
C TRP A 128 11.09 -16.68 5.12
N LEU A 129 12.38 -16.91 5.39
CA LEU A 129 12.97 -18.26 5.30
C LEU A 129 12.31 -19.22 6.27
N GLY A 130 12.14 -18.85 7.54
CA GLY A 130 11.44 -19.68 8.52
C GLY A 130 9.97 -19.90 8.15
N THR A 131 9.29 -18.86 7.65
CA THR A 131 7.90 -18.98 7.16
C THR A 131 7.82 -19.96 5.98
N LEU A 132 8.73 -19.88 5.01
CA LEU A 132 8.77 -20.81 3.88
C LEU A 132 9.04 -22.25 4.33
N ASP A 133 9.89 -22.44 5.33
CA ASP A 133 10.12 -23.78 5.92
C ASP A 133 8.86 -24.30 6.62
N MET A 134 8.16 -23.48 7.37
CA MET A 134 6.86 -23.80 7.98
C MET A 134 5.82 -24.19 6.91
N LEU A 135 5.74 -23.43 5.83
CA LEU A 135 4.80 -23.66 4.74
C LEU A 135 5.02 -24.97 3.99
N LYS A 136 6.19 -25.62 4.06
CA LYS A 136 6.38 -26.97 3.53
C LYS A 136 5.41 -27.98 4.14
N TYR A 137 4.97 -27.73 5.37
CA TYR A 137 4.07 -28.60 6.11
C TYR A 137 2.61 -28.11 6.11
N TYR A 138 2.41 -26.79 6.03
CA TYR A 138 1.10 -26.16 6.24
C TYR A 138 0.52 -25.45 5.01
N PHE A 139 1.11 -25.59 3.81
CA PHE A 139 0.72 -24.82 2.63
C PHE A 139 -0.73 -25.02 2.16
N LEU A 140 -1.33 -26.21 2.43
CA LEU A 140 -2.71 -26.50 1.98
C LEU A 140 -3.77 -25.82 2.86
N GLY A 141 -3.66 -25.90 4.17
CA GLY A 141 -4.67 -25.42 5.11
C GLY A 141 -4.24 -24.24 5.98
N GLY A 142 -2.96 -23.90 5.96
CA GLY A 142 -2.37 -22.93 6.88
C GLY A 142 -2.25 -23.45 8.31
N VAL A 143 -1.81 -22.59 9.22
CA VAL A 143 -1.72 -22.87 10.66
C VAL A 143 -2.92 -22.35 11.44
N GLY A 144 -3.81 -21.60 10.78
CA GLY A 144 -4.98 -20.95 11.38
C GLY A 144 -4.90 -19.43 11.33
N LEU A 145 -6.06 -18.77 11.49
CA LEU A 145 -6.18 -17.33 11.39
C LEU A 145 -5.66 -16.62 12.64
N GLY A 146 -4.99 -15.47 12.42
CA GLY A 146 -4.60 -14.53 13.46
C GLY A 146 -3.20 -14.74 14.03
N GLU A 147 -2.73 -13.72 14.75
CA GLU A 147 -1.38 -13.67 15.35
C GLU A 147 -1.04 -14.87 16.22
N GLY A 148 -2.00 -15.37 16.99
CA GLY A 148 -1.79 -16.48 17.89
C GLY A 148 -1.36 -17.76 17.18
N ALA A 149 -1.98 -18.08 16.03
CA ALA A 149 -1.67 -19.31 15.31
C ALA A 149 -0.27 -19.25 14.67
N PHE A 150 0.08 -18.15 14.01
CA PHE A 150 1.43 -17.95 13.47
C PHE A 150 2.49 -17.95 14.58
N GLY A 151 2.27 -17.18 15.66
CA GLY A 151 3.21 -17.08 16.78
C GLY A 151 3.43 -18.39 17.53
N ILE A 152 2.48 -19.35 17.49
CA ILE A 152 2.64 -20.70 18.07
C ILE A 152 3.42 -21.61 17.12
N ALA A 153 3.14 -21.56 15.81
CA ALA A 153 3.74 -22.48 14.84
C ALA A 153 5.14 -22.04 14.39
N TYR A 154 5.35 -20.74 14.13
CA TYR A 154 6.57 -20.20 13.55
C TYR A 154 7.85 -20.48 14.35
N PRO A 155 7.90 -20.42 15.71
CA PRO A 155 9.12 -20.65 16.49
C PRO A 155 9.81 -21.99 16.20
N TYR A 156 9.07 -23.02 15.81
CA TYR A 156 9.63 -24.34 15.47
C TYR A 156 10.41 -24.33 14.14
N PHE A 157 10.24 -23.29 13.32
CA PHE A 157 10.85 -23.11 12.00
C PHE A 157 11.74 -21.87 11.92
N SER A 158 11.88 -21.13 13.03
CA SER A 158 12.57 -19.84 13.03
C SER A 158 14.06 -19.99 12.76
N TYR A 159 14.59 -19.12 11.93
CA TYR A 159 16.04 -18.97 11.74
C TYR A 159 16.63 -18.10 12.84
N SER A 160 17.75 -18.54 13.41
CA SER A 160 18.49 -17.78 14.45
C SER A 160 17.67 -17.44 15.69
N GLY A 161 16.61 -18.21 15.99
CA GLY A 161 15.77 -17.97 17.17
C GLY A 161 15.00 -16.66 17.15
N ILE A 162 14.73 -16.11 15.95
CA ILE A 162 13.99 -14.86 15.79
C ILE A 162 12.50 -15.13 16.03
N ASP A 163 11.95 -14.48 17.03
CA ASP A 163 10.50 -14.43 17.27
C ASP A 163 9.84 -13.39 16.35
N ALA A 164 8.68 -13.76 15.78
CA ALA A 164 7.90 -12.85 14.96
C ALA A 164 6.39 -13.09 15.15
N PRO A 165 5.58 -12.04 15.34
CA PRO A 165 4.13 -12.18 15.48
C PRO A 165 3.44 -12.48 14.14
N HIS A 166 4.10 -12.19 13.02
CA HIS A 166 3.61 -12.37 11.64
C HIS A 166 4.78 -12.43 10.65
N SER A 167 4.51 -12.85 9.41
CA SER A 167 5.53 -13.11 8.39
C SER A 167 6.18 -11.87 7.76
N HIS A 168 5.77 -10.65 8.08
CA HIS A 168 6.19 -9.42 7.38
C HIS A 168 6.04 -9.52 5.85
N SER A 169 5.01 -10.21 5.38
CA SER A 169 4.55 -10.23 3.99
C SER A 169 3.09 -10.65 3.97
N THR A 170 2.24 -9.85 3.36
CA THR A 170 0.81 -10.14 3.24
C THR A 170 0.58 -11.49 2.54
N TYR A 171 1.36 -11.79 1.51
CA TYR A 171 1.18 -13.01 0.74
C TYR A 171 1.61 -14.26 1.51
N LEU A 172 2.75 -14.20 2.18
CA LEU A 172 3.20 -15.29 3.05
C LEU A 172 2.24 -15.47 4.23
N GLN A 173 1.73 -14.38 4.79
CA GLN A 173 0.77 -14.46 5.89
C GLN A 173 -0.54 -15.10 5.47
N LEU A 174 -1.10 -14.74 4.30
CA LEU A 174 -2.31 -15.35 3.78
C LEU A 174 -2.16 -16.89 3.63
N VAL A 175 -1.01 -17.33 3.12
CA VAL A 175 -0.75 -18.79 3.01
C VAL A 175 -0.51 -19.40 4.40
N SER A 176 0.14 -18.68 5.30
CA SER A 176 0.31 -19.15 6.69
C SER A 176 -1.01 -19.28 7.42
N ASP A 177 -1.93 -18.34 7.25
CA ASP A 177 -3.21 -18.31 7.94
C ASP A 177 -4.21 -19.34 7.40
N GLY A 178 -4.38 -19.42 6.10
CA GLY A 178 -5.44 -20.24 5.47
C GLY A 178 -4.99 -21.06 4.25
N GLY A 179 -3.69 -21.23 4.09
CA GLY A 179 -3.13 -22.04 3.00
C GLY A 179 -3.33 -21.40 1.62
N ILE A 180 -3.09 -22.23 0.60
CA ILE A 180 -3.34 -21.85 -0.81
C ILE A 180 -4.79 -21.37 -1.05
N PRO A 181 -5.85 -21.95 -0.44
CA PRO A 181 -7.20 -21.43 -0.60
C PRO A 181 -7.36 -19.95 -0.22
N ALA A 182 -6.74 -19.50 0.87
CA ALA A 182 -6.80 -18.10 1.28
C ALA A 182 -6.12 -17.18 0.26
N LEU A 183 -4.95 -17.57 -0.25
CA LEU A 183 -4.24 -16.83 -1.29
C LEU A 183 -5.05 -16.76 -2.60
N LEU A 184 -5.69 -17.86 -3.00
CA LEU A 184 -6.54 -17.89 -4.19
C LEU A 184 -7.78 -17.01 -4.03
N ALA A 185 -8.45 -17.05 -2.87
CA ALA A 185 -9.60 -16.20 -2.58
C ALA A 185 -9.22 -14.72 -2.60
N PHE A 186 -8.09 -14.35 -1.97
CA PHE A 186 -7.56 -13.00 -2.01
C PHE A 186 -7.20 -12.54 -3.43
N SER A 187 -6.58 -13.42 -4.21
CA SER A 187 -6.24 -13.16 -5.61
C SER A 187 -7.49 -12.94 -6.46
N ALA A 188 -8.52 -13.78 -6.29
CA ALA A 188 -9.79 -13.63 -6.98
C ALA A 188 -10.51 -12.32 -6.63
N LEU A 189 -10.50 -11.93 -5.35
CA LEU A 189 -11.02 -10.65 -4.88
C LEU A 189 -10.29 -9.47 -5.54
N THR A 190 -8.97 -9.51 -5.54
CA THR A 190 -8.11 -8.47 -6.11
C THR A 190 -8.28 -8.37 -7.63
N LEU A 191 -8.38 -9.49 -8.34
CA LEU A 191 -8.66 -9.51 -9.78
C LEU A 191 -10.05 -8.96 -10.09
N SER A 192 -11.06 -9.30 -9.29
CA SER A 192 -12.42 -8.74 -9.43
C SER A 192 -12.43 -7.23 -9.21
N PHE A 193 -11.67 -6.75 -8.21
CA PHE A 193 -11.49 -5.32 -7.97
C PHE A 193 -10.88 -4.62 -9.20
N PHE A 194 -9.77 -5.12 -9.75
CA PHE A 194 -9.15 -4.52 -10.94
C PHE A 194 -10.04 -4.60 -12.17
N LYS A 195 -10.84 -5.65 -12.34
CA LYS A 195 -11.86 -5.73 -13.38
C LYS A 195 -12.88 -4.59 -13.26
N ASN A 196 -13.35 -4.28 -12.04
CA ASN A 196 -14.28 -3.18 -11.81
C ASN A 196 -13.63 -1.82 -12.13
N VAL A 197 -12.40 -1.60 -11.68
CA VAL A 197 -11.63 -0.37 -11.93
C VAL A 197 -11.42 -0.15 -13.43
N THR A 198 -10.97 -1.16 -14.16
CA THR A 198 -10.72 -1.07 -15.60
C THR A 198 -12.00 -0.85 -16.39
N PHE A 199 -13.12 -1.47 -16.00
CA PHE A 199 -14.41 -1.24 -16.62
C PHE A 199 -14.88 0.20 -16.46
N SER A 200 -14.71 0.77 -15.28
CA SER A 200 -15.20 2.12 -14.96
C SER A 200 -14.25 3.23 -15.44
N TYR A 201 -13.00 2.90 -15.76
CA TYR A 201 -12.03 3.86 -16.27
C TYR A 201 -12.42 4.32 -17.69
N GLY A 202 -12.46 5.63 -17.89
CA GLY A 202 -12.83 6.25 -19.17
C GLY A 202 -14.32 6.51 -19.34
N VAL A 203 -15.19 5.94 -18.50
CA VAL A 203 -16.64 6.22 -18.56
C VAL A 203 -16.90 7.70 -18.25
N GLY A 204 -17.69 8.36 -19.11
CA GLY A 204 -17.94 9.80 -19.02
C GLY A 204 -16.72 10.67 -19.41
N GLY A 205 -15.69 10.06 -19.99
CA GLY A 205 -14.44 10.70 -20.39
C GLY A 205 -13.33 10.55 -19.32
N LYS A 206 -12.08 10.56 -19.79
CA LYS A 206 -10.89 10.32 -18.94
C LYS A 206 -10.77 11.22 -17.69
N ARG A 207 -11.39 12.39 -17.70
CA ARG A 207 -11.37 13.38 -16.60
C ARG A 207 -12.68 13.48 -15.83
N SER A 208 -13.62 12.55 -16.07
CA SER A 208 -14.84 12.44 -15.27
C SER A 208 -14.51 12.00 -13.83
N PHE A 209 -15.40 12.31 -12.89
CA PHE A 209 -15.24 11.90 -11.49
C PHE A 209 -15.04 10.39 -11.36
N TYR A 210 -15.90 9.60 -12.02
CA TYR A 210 -15.84 8.13 -11.93
C TYR A 210 -14.54 7.57 -12.54
N SER A 211 -14.10 8.11 -13.69
CA SER A 211 -12.85 7.68 -14.33
C SER A 211 -11.63 7.97 -13.46
N VAL A 212 -11.52 9.20 -12.92
CA VAL A 212 -10.37 9.59 -12.09
C VAL A 212 -10.39 8.87 -10.75
N MET A 213 -11.57 8.65 -10.17
CA MET A 213 -11.69 7.90 -8.92
C MET A 213 -11.34 6.41 -9.12
N SER A 214 -11.80 5.79 -10.20
CA SER A 214 -11.42 4.41 -10.53
C SER A 214 -9.92 4.28 -10.72
N LEU A 215 -9.29 5.23 -11.42
CA LEU A 215 -7.84 5.27 -11.58
C LEU A 215 -7.12 5.41 -10.23
N ALA A 216 -7.63 6.26 -9.33
CA ALA A 216 -7.08 6.46 -8.00
C ALA A 216 -7.17 5.19 -7.15
N LEU A 217 -8.34 4.53 -7.16
CA LEU A 217 -8.53 3.26 -6.47
C LEU A 217 -7.56 2.19 -7.01
N GLY A 218 -7.44 2.07 -8.35
CA GLY A 218 -6.52 1.13 -8.97
C GLY A 218 -5.06 1.41 -8.63
N ALA A 219 -4.65 2.67 -8.66
CA ALA A 219 -3.30 3.09 -8.31
C ALA A 219 -2.98 2.81 -6.84
N GLY A 220 -3.87 3.19 -5.93
CA GLY A 220 -3.72 2.91 -4.49
C GLY A 220 -3.62 1.43 -4.18
N MET A 221 -4.51 0.62 -4.77
CA MET A 221 -4.49 -0.83 -4.61
C MET A 221 -3.20 -1.47 -5.14
N LEU A 222 -2.69 -1.01 -6.29
CA LEU A 222 -1.43 -1.51 -6.83
C LEU A 222 -0.26 -1.18 -5.91
N GLY A 223 -0.18 0.07 -5.43
CA GLY A 223 0.85 0.45 -4.46
C GLY A 223 0.78 -0.35 -3.17
N PHE A 224 -0.44 -0.58 -2.66
CA PHE A 224 -0.70 -1.40 -1.48
C PHE A 224 -0.31 -2.87 -1.70
N ALA A 225 -0.60 -3.43 -2.87
CA ALA A 225 -0.17 -4.78 -3.23
C ALA A 225 1.36 -4.90 -3.29
N VAL A 226 2.06 -3.87 -3.76
CA VAL A 226 3.53 -3.82 -3.74
C VAL A 226 4.07 -3.74 -2.31
N GLU A 227 3.48 -2.91 -1.45
CA GLU A 227 3.87 -2.86 -0.02
C GLU A 227 3.66 -4.21 0.66
N GLY A 228 2.60 -4.93 0.33
CA GLY A 228 2.29 -6.25 0.85
C GLY A 228 3.38 -7.31 0.64
N PHE A 229 4.36 -7.10 -0.24
CA PHE A 229 5.55 -7.96 -0.31
C PHE A 229 6.51 -7.72 0.86
N PHE A 230 6.52 -6.53 1.43
CA PHE A 230 7.50 -6.08 2.41
C PHE A 230 6.96 -6.00 3.83
N ASP A 231 5.63 -5.97 4.00
CA ASP A 231 4.99 -6.01 5.33
C ASP A 231 3.63 -6.72 5.29
N TYR A 232 3.08 -7.04 6.48
CA TYR A 232 1.75 -7.63 6.63
C TYR A 232 0.72 -6.50 6.78
N THR A 233 0.20 -6.02 5.66
CA THR A 233 -0.66 -4.83 5.58
C THR A 233 -2.03 -5.00 6.25
N PHE A 234 -2.51 -6.23 6.49
CA PHE A 234 -3.77 -6.51 7.21
C PHE A 234 -3.61 -6.68 8.72
N TYR A 235 -2.40 -6.52 9.25
CA TYR A 235 -2.16 -6.56 10.68
C TYR A 235 -3.01 -5.53 11.45
N ASN A 236 -3.28 -4.37 10.86
CA ASN A 236 -4.08 -3.32 11.46
C ASN A 236 -5.48 -3.23 10.86
N TYR A 237 -6.51 -3.37 11.71
CA TYR A 237 -7.93 -3.35 11.30
C TYR A 237 -8.34 -2.07 10.56
N ARG A 238 -7.71 -0.91 10.82
CA ARG A 238 -8.01 0.35 10.12
C ARG A 238 -7.56 0.30 8.67
N VAL A 239 -6.40 -0.28 8.42
CA VAL A 239 -5.87 -0.49 7.07
C VAL A 239 -6.74 -1.50 6.32
N ALA A 240 -7.06 -2.63 6.98
CA ALA A 240 -7.97 -3.63 6.44
C ALA A 240 -9.35 -3.03 6.09
N ALA A 241 -9.92 -2.19 6.96
CA ALA A 241 -11.20 -1.53 6.70
C ALA A 241 -11.15 -0.65 5.43
N ILE A 242 -10.08 0.13 5.22
CA ILE A 242 -9.95 0.94 4.00
C ILE A 242 -9.77 0.04 2.77
N PHE A 243 -9.02 -1.04 2.86
CA PHE A 243 -8.92 -2.00 1.77
C PHE A 243 -10.30 -2.51 1.34
N PHE A 244 -11.15 -2.94 2.27
CA PHE A 244 -12.51 -3.39 1.95
C PHE A 244 -13.41 -2.25 1.46
N LEU A 245 -13.22 -1.00 1.93
CA LEU A 245 -13.89 0.16 1.35
C LEU A 245 -13.49 0.38 -0.11
N TYR A 246 -12.23 0.20 -0.48
CA TYR A 246 -11.75 0.24 -1.86
C TYR A 246 -12.48 -0.79 -2.73
N VAL A 247 -12.60 -2.03 -2.25
CA VAL A 247 -13.34 -3.09 -2.95
C VAL A 247 -14.80 -2.69 -3.14
N GLY A 248 -15.45 -2.20 -2.08
CA GLY A 248 -16.84 -1.74 -2.12
C GLY A 248 -17.05 -0.57 -3.07
N PHE A 249 -16.18 0.45 -3.02
CA PHE A 249 -16.26 1.61 -3.92
C PHE A 249 -16.03 1.23 -5.38
N SER A 250 -15.10 0.32 -5.67
CA SER A 250 -14.89 -0.14 -7.05
C SER A 250 -16.15 -0.81 -7.63
N SER A 251 -16.84 -1.61 -6.82
CA SER A 251 -18.09 -2.26 -7.18
C SER A 251 -19.24 -1.24 -7.36
N ALA A 252 -19.37 -0.30 -6.42
CA ALA A 252 -20.37 0.76 -6.48
C ALA A 252 -20.20 1.65 -7.73
N ILE A 253 -18.96 2.09 -8.02
CA ILE A 253 -18.68 2.89 -9.21
C ILE A 253 -19.02 2.10 -10.48
N ARG A 254 -18.64 0.83 -10.54
CA ARG A 254 -18.99 -0.02 -11.69
C ARG A 254 -20.50 -0.12 -11.89
N HIS A 255 -21.25 -0.29 -10.82
CA HIS A 255 -22.72 -0.34 -10.90
C HIS A 255 -23.31 0.97 -11.41
N MET A 256 -22.84 2.11 -10.88
CA MET A 256 -23.27 3.45 -11.31
C MET A 256 -22.89 3.76 -12.76
N THR A 257 -21.81 3.19 -13.28
CA THR A 257 -21.31 3.44 -14.64
C THR A 257 -21.84 2.43 -15.65
N GLY A 258 -22.24 1.22 -15.23
CA GLY A 258 -22.79 0.16 -16.09
C GLY A 258 -24.30 0.25 -16.30
N GLY A 259 -25.04 0.81 -15.34
CA GLY A 259 -26.51 0.94 -15.43
C GLY A 259 -27.04 1.91 -16.50
N GLY A 260 -26.16 2.60 -17.22
CA GLY A 260 -26.54 3.44 -18.36
C GLY A 260 -26.36 2.79 -19.75
N GLN A 261 -26.00 1.51 -19.79
CA GLN A 261 -25.84 0.76 -21.05
C GLN A 261 -26.99 -0.23 -21.31
N ASP A 262 -27.89 -0.42 -20.34
CA ASP A 262 -29.02 -1.34 -20.43
C ASP A 262 -30.38 -0.60 -20.59
N GLU A 263 -30.39 0.75 -20.76
CA GLU A 263 -31.54 1.56 -21.17
C GLU A 263 -31.30 2.12 -22.60
#